data_b3cabb82e8852ae75574e11c7517cf0f
#
_entry.id   b3cabb82e8852ae75574e11c7517cf0f
#
_cell.length_a   1.000
_cell.length_b   1.000
_cell.length_c   1.000
_cell.angle_alpha   90.00
_cell.angle_beta   90.00
_cell.angle_gamma   90.00
#
_symmetry.space_group_name_H-M   'P 1'
#
loop_
_entity.id
_entity.type
_entity.pdbx_description
1 polymer ?
#
loop_
_entity_poly.entity_id
_entity_poly.type
_entity_poly.pdbx_seq_one_letter_code
_entity_poly.pdbx_strand_id
1 'polypeptide(L)'
;MLRSSVPFGGFAWVRLAWGQIEGPLANLASWGGPALITCAVVCVGAGLVGLARSPRLACAFLAVPLLAGLLAAQSVDRPGRTTGTVTVAAVQGNVPRLGLDFAAQRRAVLDNHVRVTEQAAQDGSRPDIVIWPENSSDINPFANEDARELIDGAARDIDAPILVGTLTQDEVGARNTMQVFNPDGSAGEYHHKKYLQPFGETMPMRDFFRKITDLVDLAGDMKPGDGPGVVTMAGTAVGVATCYEVSFDQAFRTAINNGAQILTTPTNNATFSDSDMTYQQLAMSRLRAIEADRAVVVAATSGVSAIVYPDGSVSQASGIFEPAYLEEELPLREGRTFAVRYGSLLQWLMAIIGTVCALYAIYSTRLSGRRSAPEKEI
;
A
#
# COMPACT_ATOMS: atom_id res chain seq x y z
N MET A 1 11.37 10.52 7.28
CA MET A 1 10.78 10.20 8.59
C MET A 1 9.78 11.24 9.06
N LEU A 2 10.16 12.49 9.36
CA LEU A 2 9.20 13.49 9.87
C LEU A 2 7.92 13.55 9.05
N ARG A 3 8.02 13.74 7.72
CA ARG A 3 6.86 13.82 6.83
C ARG A 3 5.96 12.57 6.83
N SER A 4 6.50 11.39 7.09
CA SER A 4 5.74 10.13 7.13
C SER A 4 5.14 9.83 8.52
N SER A 5 5.29 10.77 9.47
CA SER A 5 4.85 10.56 10.85
C SER A 5 4.18 11.80 11.44
N VAL A 6 4.53 13.01 10.98
CA VAL A 6 4.10 14.28 11.57
C VAL A 6 3.78 15.30 10.47
N PRO A 7 2.73 16.11 10.62
CA PRO A 7 1.63 16.03 11.59
C PRO A 7 0.58 14.96 11.21
N PHE A 8 -0.37 14.70 12.08
CA PHE A 8 -1.57 13.88 11.81
C PHE A 8 -1.32 12.45 11.30
N GLY A 9 -0.23 11.79 11.73
CA GLY A 9 0.18 10.48 11.22
C GLY A 9 1.10 10.54 10.00
N GLY A 10 1.33 11.74 9.45
CA GLY A 10 2.21 11.99 8.33
C GLY A 10 1.57 11.74 6.95
N PHE A 11 2.37 11.99 5.90
CA PHE A 11 2.00 11.75 4.52
C PHE A 11 3.11 10.94 3.84
N ALA A 12 2.96 9.61 3.85
CA ALA A 12 3.96 8.67 3.37
C ALA A 12 3.93 8.45 1.84
N TRP A 13 2.94 9.00 1.15
CA TRP A 13 2.73 8.84 -0.29
C TRP A 13 3.91 9.34 -1.13
N VAL A 14 4.46 10.51 -0.81
CA VAL A 14 5.53 11.13 -1.60
C VAL A 14 6.90 10.71 -1.08
N ARG A 15 7.46 9.61 -1.58
CA ARG A 15 8.83 9.15 -1.33
C ARG A 15 9.57 8.96 -2.65
N LEU A 16 10.86 9.27 -2.71
CA LEU A 16 11.69 9.06 -3.90
C LEU A 16 11.77 7.59 -4.31
N ALA A 17 11.57 6.69 -3.36
CA ALA A 17 11.59 5.26 -3.58
C ALA A 17 10.55 4.78 -4.59
N TRP A 18 9.33 5.35 -4.56
CA TRP A 18 8.23 4.88 -5.40
C TRP A 18 8.49 5.01 -6.90
N GLY A 19 9.25 6.04 -7.30
CA GLY A 19 9.66 6.22 -8.69
C GLY A 19 10.84 5.36 -9.13
N GLN A 20 11.32 4.42 -8.30
CA GLN A 20 12.49 3.58 -8.61
C GLN A 20 12.13 2.14 -9.01
N ILE A 21 10.85 1.80 -9.15
CA ILE A 21 10.40 0.42 -9.37
C ILE A 21 10.97 -0.20 -10.65
N GLU A 22 11.18 0.59 -11.69
CA GLU A 22 11.79 0.14 -12.96
C GLU A 22 13.32 0.32 -12.95
N GLY A 23 13.89 0.81 -11.87
CA GLY A 23 15.31 1.12 -11.79
C GLY A 23 16.14 0.06 -11.02
N PRO A 24 17.47 0.11 -11.15
CA PRO A 24 18.37 -0.84 -10.50
C PRO A 24 18.36 -0.75 -8.97
N LEU A 25 17.77 0.28 -8.39
CA LEU A 25 17.67 0.48 -6.95
C LEU A 25 16.45 -0.20 -6.34
N ALA A 26 15.46 -0.65 -7.13
CA ALA A 26 14.23 -1.27 -6.64
C ALA A 26 14.50 -2.44 -5.69
N ASN A 27 15.45 -3.31 -6.02
CA ASN A 27 15.77 -4.51 -5.25
C ASN A 27 16.32 -4.22 -3.85
N LEU A 28 16.81 -3.00 -3.59
CA LEU A 28 17.19 -2.55 -2.24
C LEU A 28 15.98 -2.55 -1.28
N ALA A 29 14.75 -2.63 -1.81
CA ALA A 29 13.54 -2.79 -1.00
C ALA A 29 13.65 -4.02 -0.08
N SER A 30 14.18 -5.15 -0.56
CA SER A 30 14.36 -6.38 0.22
C SER A 30 15.35 -6.25 1.37
N TRP A 31 16.31 -5.30 1.29
CA TRP A 31 17.33 -5.06 2.31
C TRP A 31 16.92 -3.99 3.34
N GLY A 32 16.26 -2.92 2.92
CA GLY A 32 15.96 -1.82 3.84
C GLY A 32 14.68 -1.04 3.55
N GLY A 33 13.85 -1.57 2.66
CA GLY A 33 12.58 -0.96 2.28
C GLY A 33 12.74 0.39 1.56
N PRO A 34 11.64 1.15 1.44
CA PRO A 34 11.65 2.44 0.74
C PRO A 34 12.62 3.48 1.35
N ALA A 35 12.99 3.33 2.61
CA ALA A 35 13.93 4.22 3.26
C ALA A 35 15.35 4.07 2.69
N LEU A 36 15.82 2.83 2.48
CA LEU A 36 17.13 2.55 1.89
C LEU A 36 17.19 3.01 0.43
N ILE A 37 16.13 2.76 -0.35
CA ILE A 37 16.02 3.24 -1.74
C ILE A 37 16.12 4.78 -1.77
N THR A 38 15.37 5.46 -0.91
CA THR A 38 15.41 6.94 -0.81
C THR A 38 16.82 7.43 -0.51
N CYS A 39 17.52 6.79 0.44
CA CYS A 39 18.92 7.11 0.77
C CYS A 39 19.83 6.89 -0.45
N ALA A 40 19.68 5.78 -1.16
CA ALA A 40 20.45 5.45 -2.36
C ALA A 40 20.26 6.50 -3.47
N VAL A 41 19.02 6.93 -3.73
CA VAL A 41 18.71 7.98 -4.70
C VAL A 41 19.40 9.30 -4.34
N VAL A 42 19.36 9.69 -3.06
CA VAL A 42 20.04 10.90 -2.56
C VAL A 42 21.56 10.77 -2.71
N CYS A 43 22.14 9.60 -2.41
CA CYS A 43 23.56 9.35 -2.64
C CYS A 43 23.95 9.49 -4.12
N VAL A 44 23.18 8.91 -5.04
CA VAL A 44 23.41 9.06 -6.48
C VAL A 44 23.38 10.54 -6.90
N GLY A 45 22.36 11.30 -6.47
CA GLY A 45 22.26 12.73 -6.74
C GLY A 45 23.46 13.53 -6.18
N ALA A 46 23.87 13.22 -4.96
CA ALA A 46 25.06 13.84 -4.34
C ALA A 46 26.35 13.49 -5.10
N GLY A 47 26.48 12.25 -5.58
CA GLY A 47 27.57 11.80 -6.42
C GLY A 47 27.67 12.60 -7.71
N LEU A 48 26.56 12.78 -8.42
CA LEU A 48 26.52 13.58 -9.66
C LEU A 48 27.00 15.02 -9.43
N VAL A 49 26.51 15.69 -8.38
CA VAL A 49 26.91 17.06 -8.04
C VAL A 49 28.38 17.12 -7.60
N GLY A 50 28.87 16.07 -6.92
CA GLY A 50 30.24 16.01 -6.40
C GLY A 50 31.33 15.75 -7.43
N LEU A 51 31.01 15.34 -8.65
CA LEU A 51 31.99 14.94 -9.69
C LEU A 51 33.03 16.01 -9.96
N ALA A 52 32.63 17.28 -10.01
CA ALA A 52 33.56 18.41 -10.31
C ALA A 52 34.48 18.77 -9.13
N ARG A 53 34.11 18.44 -7.89
CA ARG A 53 34.80 18.85 -6.67
C ARG A 53 35.64 17.75 -6.02
N SER A 54 35.14 16.54 -6.03
CA SER A 54 35.73 15.37 -5.33
C SER A 54 35.44 14.09 -6.09
N PRO A 55 36.06 13.85 -7.27
CA PRO A 55 35.67 12.77 -8.18
C PRO A 55 35.75 11.38 -7.54
N ARG A 56 36.74 11.10 -6.68
CA ARG A 56 36.85 9.79 -6.01
C ARG A 56 35.67 9.51 -5.10
N LEU A 57 35.25 10.49 -4.29
CA LEU A 57 34.11 10.38 -3.39
C LEU A 57 32.80 10.32 -4.19
N ALA A 58 32.68 11.14 -5.22
CA ALA A 58 31.54 11.15 -6.13
C ALA A 58 31.34 9.79 -6.82
N CYS A 59 32.40 9.18 -7.33
CA CYS A 59 32.34 7.82 -7.88
C CYS A 59 31.87 6.78 -6.86
N ALA A 60 32.28 6.88 -5.59
CA ALA A 60 31.81 5.99 -4.54
C ALA A 60 30.30 6.17 -4.28
N PHE A 61 29.82 7.44 -4.21
CA PHE A 61 28.40 7.74 -4.05
C PHE A 61 27.51 7.28 -5.22
N LEU A 62 28.06 7.17 -6.42
CA LEU A 62 27.39 6.63 -7.59
C LEU A 62 27.45 5.09 -7.60
N ALA A 63 28.65 4.53 -7.45
CA ALA A 63 28.89 3.10 -7.64
C ALA A 63 28.29 2.24 -6.52
N VAL A 64 28.42 2.65 -5.25
CA VAL A 64 27.98 1.84 -4.10
C VAL A 64 26.48 1.55 -4.13
N PRO A 65 25.57 2.55 -4.30
CA PRO A 65 24.15 2.28 -4.37
C PRO A 65 23.75 1.39 -5.55
N LEU A 66 24.33 1.62 -6.74
CA LEU A 66 24.04 0.84 -7.95
C LEU A 66 24.49 -0.61 -7.81
N LEU A 67 25.73 -0.83 -7.33
CA LEU A 67 26.26 -2.18 -7.08
C LEU A 67 25.44 -2.88 -5.99
N ALA A 68 25.05 -2.18 -4.93
CA ALA A 68 24.20 -2.73 -3.88
C ALA A 68 22.82 -3.14 -4.44
N GLY A 69 22.22 -2.34 -5.34
CA GLY A 69 20.97 -2.68 -6.00
C GLY A 69 21.07 -3.94 -6.86
N LEU A 70 22.17 -4.08 -7.63
CA LEU A 70 22.47 -5.28 -8.42
C LEU A 70 22.70 -6.52 -7.54
N LEU A 71 23.41 -6.37 -6.42
CA LEU A 71 23.60 -7.46 -5.47
C LEU A 71 22.29 -7.86 -4.77
N ALA A 72 21.45 -6.88 -4.42
CA ALA A 72 20.16 -7.11 -3.80
C ALA A 72 19.23 -7.91 -4.71
N ALA A 73 19.34 -7.76 -6.04
CA ALA A 73 18.56 -8.55 -7.01
C ALA A 73 18.73 -10.06 -6.83
N GLN A 74 19.91 -10.51 -6.38
CA GLN A 74 20.18 -11.93 -6.11
C GLN A 74 19.44 -12.46 -4.85
N SER A 75 18.85 -11.58 -4.04
CA SER A 75 18.11 -11.94 -2.83
C SER A 75 16.60 -11.88 -3.01
N VAL A 76 16.14 -11.44 -4.17
CA VAL A 76 14.72 -11.32 -4.53
C VAL A 76 14.28 -12.60 -5.25
N ASP A 77 13.02 -12.98 -5.04
CA ASP A 77 12.36 -14.12 -5.69
C ASP A 77 13.15 -15.44 -5.62
N ARG A 78 13.45 -15.89 -4.42
CA ARG A 78 14.12 -17.18 -4.23
C ARG A 78 13.12 -18.34 -4.20
N PRO A 79 13.12 -19.26 -5.19
CA PRO A 79 12.15 -20.37 -5.27
C PRO A 79 12.07 -21.23 -4.01
N GLY A 80 13.17 -21.41 -3.29
CA GLY A 80 13.24 -22.24 -2.08
C GLY A 80 12.45 -21.73 -0.86
N ARG A 81 11.75 -20.57 -0.97
CA ARG A 81 10.88 -20.02 0.08
C ARG A 81 9.40 -20.30 -0.15
N THR A 82 9.05 -20.90 -1.26
CA THR A 82 7.66 -21.24 -1.59
C THR A 82 7.23 -22.46 -0.77
N THR A 83 6.14 -22.33 -0.02
CA THR A 83 5.56 -23.40 0.84
C THR A 83 4.31 -24.03 0.24
N GLY A 84 3.77 -23.45 -0.82
CA GLY A 84 2.59 -23.90 -1.55
C GLY A 84 2.16 -22.83 -2.53
N THR A 85 1.00 -23.03 -3.15
CA THR A 85 0.36 -22.07 -4.06
C THR A 85 -1.08 -21.81 -3.65
N VAL A 86 -1.65 -20.71 -4.12
CA VAL A 86 -3.05 -20.34 -3.97
C VAL A 86 -3.51 -19.64 -5.24
N THR A 87 -4.66 -20.01 -5.76
CA THR A 87 -5.29 -19.31 -6.89
C THR A 87 -6.11 -18.13 -6.35
N VAL A 88 -5.71 -16.93 -6.72
CA VAL A 88 -6.35 -15.70 -6.22
C VAL A 88 -6.98 -14.95 -7.37
N ALA A 89 -8.23 -14.50 -7.14
CA ALA A 89 -8.89 -13.60 -8.06
C ALA A 89 -8.97 -12.17 -7.48
N ALA A 90 -8.71 -11.16 -8.32
CA ALA A 90 -8.99 -9.74 -8.05
C ALA A 90 -10.15 -9.26 -8.92
N VAL A 91 -11.16 -8.68 -8.30
CA VAL A 91 -12.35 -8.18 -8.98
C VAL A 91 -12.35 -6.66 -9.03
N GLN A 92 -12.58 -6.09 -10.22
CA GLN A 92 -12.83 -4.67 -10.44
C GLN A 92 -14.24 -4.50 -11.00
N GLY A 93 -15.17 -4.01 -10.16
CA GLY A 93 -16.56 -3.82 -10.57
C GLY A 93 -16.80 -2.54 -11.36
N ASN A 94 -15.90 -1.59 -11.23
CA ASN A 94 -16.01 -0.20 -11.68
C ASN A 94 -17.05 0.62 -10.89
N VAL A 95 -16.95 1.92 -10.99
CA VAL A 95 -17.87 2.89 -10.38
C VAL A 95 -18.77 3.46 -11.45
N PRO A 96 -20.10 3.55 -11.24
CA PRO A 96 -21.01 4.15 -12.21
C PRO A 96 -20.60 5.61 -12.50
N ARG A 97 -20.83 6.04 -13.73
CA ARG A 97 -20.56 7.43 -14.12
C ARG A 97 -21.43 8.40 -13.31
N LEU A 98 -20.85 9.59 -13.03
CA LEU A 98 -21.50 10.71 -12.34
C LEU A 98 -22.94 10.97 -12.85
N GLY A 99 -23.89 11.15 -11.93
CA GLY A 99 -25.28 11.49 -12.25
C GLY A 99 -26.34 10.70 -11.47
N LEU A 100 -25.96 9.64 -10.75
CA LEU A 100 -26.84 8.93 -9.82
C LEU A 100 -26.86 9.67 -8.47
N ASP A 101 -27.99 9.57 -7.76
CA ASP A 101 -27.99 9.97 -6.35
C ASP A 101 -27.03 9.07 -5.55
N PHE A 102 -26.64 9.53 -4.36
CA PHE A 102 -25.61 8.85 -3.57
C PHE A 102 -26.02 7.41 -3.16
N ALA A 103 -27.28 7.17 -2.86
CA ALA A 103 -27.76 5.84 -2.47
C ALA A 103 -27.77 4.87 -3.67
N ALA A 104 -28.23 5.34 -4.84
CA ALA A 104 -28.21 4.56 -6.08
C ALA A 104 -26.77 4.24 -6.52
N GLN A 105 -25.83 5.17 -6.35
CA GLN A 105 -24.43 4.94 -6.66
C GLN A 105 -23.80 3.86 -5.77
N ARG A 106 -24.06 3.88 -4.46
CA ARG A 106 -23.55 2.87 -3.52
C ARG A 106 -24.05 1.47 -3.87
N ARG A 107 -25.34 1.33 -4.21
CA ARG A 107 -25.92 0.05 -4.63
C ARG A 107 -25.32 -0.42 -5.94
N ALA A 108 -25.18 0.46 -6.92
CA ALA A 108 -24.63 0.10 -8.23
C ALA A 108 -23.15 -0.33 -8.16
N VAL A 109 -22.35 0.19 -7.22
CA VAL A 109 -20.97 -0.29 -6.98
C VAL A 109 -21.01 -1.75 -6.52
N LEU A 110 -21.83 -2.09 -5.52
CA LEU A 110 -22.00 -3.47 -5.05
C LEU A 110 -22.46 -4.40 -6.18
N ASP A 111 -23.55 -4.04 -6.87
CA ASP A 111 -24.12 -4.84 -7.96
C ASP A 111 -23.10 -5.10 -9.09
N ASN A 112 -22.21 -4.15 -9.37
CA ASN A 112 -21.15 -4.31 -10.35
C ASN A 112 -20.12 -5.36 -9.93
N HIS A 113 -19.69 -5.37 -8.67
CA HIS A 113 -18.73 -6.37 -8.16
C HIS A 113 -19.36 -7.77 -8.12
N VAL A 114 -20.61 -7.87 -7.69
CA VAL A 114 -21.39 -9.11 -7.74
C VAL A 114 -21.44 -9.65 -9.17
N ARG A 115 -21.90 -8.82 -10.13
CA ARG A 115 -22.05 -9.21 -11.54
C ARG A 115 -20.73 -9.71 -12.16
N VAL A 116 -19.60 -9.04 -11.89
CA VAL A 116 -18.29 -9.48 -12.40
C VAL A 116 -17.88 -10.83 -11.81
N THR A 117 -18.16 -11.06 -10.52
CA THR A 117 -17.88 -12.33 -9.85
C THR A 117 -18.77 -13.46 -10.37
N GLU A 118 -20.07 -13.21 -10.51
CA GLU A 118 -21.02 -14.18 -11.06
C GLU A 118 -20.68 -14.56 -12.52
N GLN A 119 -20.29 -13.57 -13.33
CA GLN A 119 -19.85 -13.83 -14.71
C GLN A 119 -18.62 -14.73 -14.73
N ALA A 120 -17.62 -14.48 -13.89
CA ALA A 120 -16.44 -15.32 -13.79
C ALA A 120 -16.79 -16.75 -13.37
N ALA A 121 -17.71 -16.91 -12.42
CA ALA A 121 -18.20 -18.23 -11.99
C ALA A 121 -18.90 -18.99 -13.13
N GLN A 122 -19.73 -18.29 -13.92
CA GLN A 122 -20.40 -18.86 -15.12
C GLN A 122 -19.41 -19.25 -16.20
N ASP A 123 -18.32 -18.48 -16.36
CA ASP A 123 -17.24 -18.77 -17.32
C ASP A 123 -16.32 -19.91 -16.82
N GLY A 124 -16.60 -20.49 -15.65
CA GLY A 124 -15.92 -21.67 -15.11
C GLY A 124 -14.73 -21.36 -14.20
N SER A 125 -14.52 -20.12 -13.80
CA SER A 125 -13.48 -19.76 -12.81
C SER A 125 -13.74 -20.44 -11.46
N ARG A 126 -12.66 -20.88 -10.80
CA ARG A 126 -12.70 -21.53 -9.48
C ARG A 126 -11.44 -21.17 -8.68
N PRO A 127 -11.30 -19.89 -8.24
CA PRO A 127 -10.19 -19.48 -7.41
C PRO A 127 -10.32 -20.06 -5.99
N ASP A 128 -9.21 -20.16 -5.27
CA ASP A 128 -9.24 -20.50 -3.85
C ASP A 128 -9.77 -19.34 -2.99
N ILE A 129 -9.46 -18.10 -3.39
CA ILE A 129 -9.88 -16.87 -2.70
C ILE A 129 -10.15 -15.73 -3.70
N VAL A 130 -11.07 -14.84 -3.34
CA VAL A 130 -11.43 -13.66 -4.14
C VAL A 130 -11.21 -12.39 -3.33
N ILE A 131 -10.60 -11.38 -3.95
CA ILE A 131 -10.37 -10.06 -3.36
C ILE A 131 -11.22 -9.02 -4.09
N TRP A 132 -12.15 -8.40 -3.38
CA TRP A 132 -12.85 -7.21 -3.80
C TRP A 132 -12.15 -5.95 -3.25
N PRO A 133 -12.30 -4.79 -3.91
CA PRO A 133 -11.64 -3.56 -3.48
C PRO A 133 -12.25 -2.96 -2.20
N GLU A 134 -11.55 -1.94 -1.67
CA GLU A 134 -12.08 -1.04 -0.67
C GLU A 134 -13.38 -0.38 -1.18
N ASN A 135 -14.38 -0.28 -0.32
CA ASN A 135 -15.70 0.29 -0.64
C ASN A 135 -16.42 -0.43 -1.81
N SER A 136 -16.14 -1.69 -2.04
CA SER A 136 -16.94 -2.52 -2.96
C SER A 136 -18.39 -2.68 -2.50
N SER A 137 -18.64 -2.50 -1.19
CA SER A 137 -19.96 -2.32 -0.60
C SER A 137 -19.93 -1.20 0.43
N ASP A 138 -20.37 -0.01 0.05
CA ASP A 138 -20.61 1.12 0.97
C ASP A 138 -21.91 0.96 1.79
N ILE A 139 -22.64 -0.14 1.57
CA ILE A 139 -23.81 -0.54 2.33
C ILE A 139 -23.36 -1.60 3.33
N ASN A 140 -23.53 -1.32 4.62
CA ASN A 140 -23.13 -2.25 5.67
C ASN A 140 -23.93 -3.57 5.59
N PRO A 141 -23.31 -4.70 5.23
CA PRO A 141 -24.02 -5.98 5.04
C PRO A 141 -24.50 -6.62 6.36
N PHE A 142 -24.06 -6.10 7.51
CA PHE A 142 -24.56 -6.54 8.82
C PHE A 142 -25.81 -5.78 9.27
N ALA A 143 -26.14 -4.68 8.58
CA ALA A 143 -27.33 -3.86 8.84
C ALA A 143 -28.31 -3.85 7.66
N ASN A 144 -27.96 -4.48 6.54
CA ASN A 144 -28.78 -4.52 5.33
C ASN A 144 -28.77 -5.94 4.74
N GLU A 145 -29.89 -6.61 4.85
CA GLU A 145 -30.07 -8.00 4.44
C GLU A 145 -29.89 -8.18 2.93
N ASP A 146 -30.42 -7.26 2.11
CA ASP A 146 -30.29 -7.34 0.64
C ASP A 146 -28.80 -7.26 0.20
N ALA A 147 -27.99 -6.39 0.84
CA ALA A 147 -26.58 -6.30 0.54
C ALA A 147 -25.84 -7.58 0.98
N ARG A 148 -26.26 -8.15 2.13
CA ARG A 148 -25.71 -9.41 2.63
C ARG A 148 -26.01 -10.57 1.69
N GLU A 149 -27.26 -10.71 1.25
CA GLU A 149 -27.70 -11.77 0.33
C GLU A 149 -26.94 -11.73 -1.00
N LEU A 150 -26.68 -10.53 -1.56
CA LEU A 150 -25.89 -10.38 -2.78
C LEU A 150 -24.45 -10.86 -2.60
N ILE A 151 -23.80 -10.48 -1.50
CA ILE A 151 -22.42 -10.88 -1.23
C ILE A 151 -22.35 -12.40 -0.99
N ASP A 152 -23.24 -12.93 -0.19
CA ASP A 152 -23.31 -14.38 0.09
C ASP A 152 -23.67 -15.18 -1.18
N GLY A 153 -24.49 -14.61 -2.07
CA GLY A 153 -24.77 -15.15 -3.41
C GLY A 153 -23.51 -15.26 -4.26
N ALA A 154 -22.78 -14.16 -4.39
CA ALA A 154 -21.55 -14.14 -5.15
C ALA A 154 -20.50 -15.13 -4.61
N ALA A 155 -20.36 -15.24 -3.28
CA ALA A 155 -19.44 -16.20 -2.65
C ALA A 155 -19.83 -17.65 -2.92
N ARG A 156 -21.13 -17.98 -2.89
CA ARG A 156 -21.63 -19.31 -3.25
C ARG A 156 -21.42 -19.66 -4.72
N ASP A 157 -21.69 -18.70 -5.62
CA ASP A 157 -21.61 -18.93 -7.06
C ASP A 157 -20.18 -19.17 -7.55
N ILE A 158 -19.21 -18.44 -6.99
CA ILE A 158 -17.78 -18.62 -7.28
C ILE A 158 -17.14 -19.79 -6.49
N ASP A 159 -17.84 -20.29 -5.47
CA ASP A 159 -17.40 -21.34 -4.53
C ASP A 159 -16.08 -21.01 -3.80
N ALA A 160 -15.87 -19.73 -3.43
CA ALA A 160 -14.68 -19.27 -2.74
C ALA A 160 -14.99 -18.14 -1.74
N PRO A 161 -14.24 -18.02 -0.64
CA PRO A 161 -14.37 -16.86 0.26
C PRO A 161 -14.00 -15.57 -0.47
N ILE A 162 -14.77 -14.51 -0.21
CA ILE A 162 -14.55 -13.17 -0.78
C ILE A 162 -14.15 -12.23 0.34
N LEU A 163 -13.03 -11.50 0.16
CA LEU A 163 -12.66 -10.36 1.01
C LEU A 163 -13.34 -9.10 0.45
N VAL A 164 -14.30 -8.56 1.18
CA VAL A 164 -15.16 -7.44 0.75
C VAL A 164 -14.81 -6.18 1.52
N GLY A 165 -14.55 -5.08 0.80
CA GLY A 165 -14.39 -3.76 1.39
C GLY A 165 -15.75 -3.11 1.71
N THR A 166 -16.01 -2.84 2.98
CA THR A 166 -17.29 -2.30 3.44
C THR A 166 -17.12 -1.29 4.58
N LEU A 167 -18.19 -0.55 4.86
CA LEU A 167 -18.30 0.30 6.05
C LEU A 167 -19.05 -0.45 7.14
N THR A 168 -18.45 -0.56 8.31
CA THR A 168 -19.10 -1.16 9.50
C THR A 168 -19.21 -0.14 10.62
N GLN A 169 -20.05 -0.45 11.60
CA GLN A 169 -20.26 0.38 12.78
C GLN A 169 -20.12 -0.51 14.03
N ASP A 170 -19.26 -0.10 14.95
CA ASP A 170 -19.13 -0.71 16.27
C ASP A 170 -19.40 0.30 17.39
N GLU A 171 -19.18 -0.08 18.64
CA GLU A 171 -19.36 0.79 19.82
C GLU A 171 -18.43 2.00 19.81
N VAL A 172 -17.27 1.92 19.11
CA VAL A 172 -16.27 2.98 19.03
C VAL A 172 -16.63 3.98 17.93
N GLY A 173 -17.27 3.51 16.84
CA GLY A 173 -17.68 4.35 15.74
C GLY A 173 -17.64 3.66 14.38
N ALA A 174 -17.69 4.44 13.31
CA ALA A 174 -17.60 3.95 11.94
C ALA A 174 -16.19 3.42 11.62
N ARG A 175 -16.14 2.30 10.90
CA ARG A 175 -14.90 1.63 10.47
C ARG A 175 -14.88 1.43 8.97
N ASN A 176 -13.72 1.63 8.36
CA ASN A 176 -13.43 1.11 7.03
C ASN A 176 -12.89 -0.31 7.20
N THR A 177 -13.62 -1.30 6.68
CA THR A 177 -13.42 -2.71 7.02
C THR A 177 -13.26 -3.55 5.76
N MET A 178 -12.26 -4.42 5.76
CA MET A 178 -12.16 -5.55 4.84
C MET A 178 -12.67 -6.79 5.58
N GLN A 179 -13.78 -7.36 5.14
CA GLN A 179 -14.50 -8.48 5.78
C GLN A 179 -14.50 -9.70 4.88
N VAL A 180 -14.16 -10.86 5.42
CA VAL A 180 -14.28 -12.16 4.72
C VAL A 180 -15.72 -12.65 4.79
N PHE A 181 -16.27 -13.05 3.64
CA PHE A 181 -17.55 -13.77 3.51
C PHE A 181 -17.30 -15.12 2.87
N ASN A 182 -17.71 -16.19 3.54
CA ASN A 182 -17.50 -17.56 3.10
C ASN A 182 -18.67 -18.09 2.25
N PRO A 183 -18.44 -19.08 1.37
CA PRO A 183 -19.49 -19.70 0.54
C PRO A 183 -20.66 -20.31 1.35
N ASP A 184 -20.42 -20.70 2.61
CA ASP A 184 -21.42 -21.24 3.51
C ASP A 184 -22.34 -20.17 4.14
N GLY A 185 -22.14 -18.88 3.78
CA GLY A 185 -22.86 -17.74 4.32
C GLY A 185 -22.33 -17.24 5.67
N SER A 186 -21.26 -17.81 6.21
CA SER A 186 -20.65 -17.31 7.43
C SER A 186 -19.75 -16.10 7.16
N ALA A 187 -19.70 -15.14 8.10
CA ALA A 187 -18.69 -14.10 8.11
C ALA A 187 -17.42 -14.64 8.78
N GLY A 188 -16.29 -14.50 8.09
CA GLY A 188 -14.97 -14.88 8.59
C GLY A 188 -14.26 -13.74 9.33
N GLU A 189 -12.93 -13.77 9.29
CA GLU A 189 -12.09 -12.73 9.89
C GLU A 189 -12.20 -11.38 9.15
N TYR A 190 -11.76 -10.32 9.81
CA TYR A 190 -11.80 -8.97 9.25
C TYR A 190 -10.54 -8.16 9.58
N HIS A 191 -10.31 -7.13 8.77
CA HIS A 191 -9.32 -6.10 9.01
C HIS A 191 -9.98 -4.72 9.01
N HIS A 192 -9.90 -3.99 10.12
CA HIS A 192 -10.22 -2.57 10.15
C HIS A 192 -8.99 -1.75 9.74
N LYS A 193 -9.17 -0.84 8.80
CA LYS A 193 -8.11 0.07 8.33
C LYS A 193 -7.47 0.82 9.48
N LYS A 194 -6.14 0.75 9.60
CA LYS A 194 -5.37 1.36 10.69
C LYS A 194 -4.88 2.76 10.36
N TYR A 195 -4.39 2.95 9.12
CA TYR A 195 -3.84 4.22 8.68
C TYR A 195 -4.88 4.95 7.86
N LEU A 196 -5.75 5.68 8.57
CA LEU A 196 -6.80 6.48 7.95
C LEU A 196 -6.21 7.67 7.21
N GLN A 197 -6.83 8.04 6.10
CA GLN A 197 -6.44 9.22 5.32
C GLN A 197 -6.89 10.50 6.04
N PRO A 198 -5.95 11.35 6.52
CA PRO A 198 -6.31 12.64 7.08
C PRO A 198 -7.06 13.50 6.06
N PHE A 199 -8.03 14.27 6.52
CA PHE A 199 -8.90 15.14 5.74
C PHE A 199 -9.86 14.44 4.76
N GLY A 200 -9.85 13.10 4.71
CA GLY A 200 -10.79 12.28 3.97
C GLY A 200 -11.59 11.39 4.92
N GLU A 201 -10.95 10.36 5.48
CA GLU A 201 -11.59 9.40 6.38
C GLU A 201 -11.68 9.88 7.82
N THR A 202 -10.79 10.78 8.22
CA THR A 202 -10.79 11.41 9.56
C THR A 202 -10.38 12.87 9.45
N MET A 203 -10.96 13.71 10.30
CA MET A 203 -10.67 15.14 10.34
C MET A 203 -9.87 15.51 11.60
N PRO A 204 -8.53 15.63 11.49
CA PRO A 204 -7.71 16.11 12.59
C PRO A 204 -8.08 17.54 12.96
N MET A 205 -8.10 17.86 14.28
CA MET A 205 -8.40 19.21 14.77
C MET A 205 -9.69 19.82 14.16
N ARG A 206 -10.75 19.02 14.02
CA ARG A 206 -12.02 19.38 13.36
C ARG A 206 -12.55 20.76 13.77
N ASP A 207 -12.58 21.05 15.09
CA ASP A 207 -13.11 22.32 15.61
C ASP A 207 -12.25 23.54 15.23
N PHE A 208 -10.95 23.34 15.05
CA PHE A 208 -10.06 24.39 14.57
C PHE A 208 -10.31 24.69 13.09
N PHE A 209 -10.32 23.66 12.24
CA PHE A 209 -10.49 23.83 10.79
C PHE A 209 -11.90 24.27 10.41
N ARG A 210 -12.94 23.92 11.20
CA ARG A 210 -14.32 24.40 10.99
C ARG A 210 -14.44 25.93 11.08
N LYS A 211 -13.52 26.60 11.79
CA LYS A 211 -13.46 28.05 11.83
C LYS A 211 -12.91 28.68 10.54
N ILE A 212 -12.31 27.86 9.67
CA ILE A 212 -11.65 28.30 8.44
C ILE A 212 -12.49 27.96 7.20
N THR A 213 -13.13 26.77 7.20
CA THR A 213 -13.88 26.28 6.05
C THR A 213 -14.95 25.26 6.45
N ASP A 214 -16.09 25.28 5.78
CA ASP A 214 -17.17 24.29 5.94
C ASP A 214 -16.85 22.95 5.24
N LEU A 215 -15.82 22.88 4.39
CA LEU A 215 -15.37 21.64 3.74
C LEU A 215 -14.94 20.55 4.75
N VAL A 216 -14.70 20.94 6.00
CA VAL A 216 -14.43 20.02 7.12
C VAL A 216 -15.54 19.00 7.33
N ASP A 217 -16.78 19.35 7.01
CA ASP A 217 -17.94 18.49 7.22
C ASP A 217 -18.07 17.41 6.12
N LEU A 218 -17.29 17.50 5.03
CA LEU A 218 -17.16 16.46 4.03
C LEU A 218 -16.20 15.33 4.47
N ALA A 219 -15.30 15.59 5.42
CA ALA A 219 -14.39 14.58 5.93
C ALA A 219 -15.11 13.63 6.90
N GLY A 220 -14.83 12.34 6.77
CA GLY A 220 -15.36 11.30 7.66
C GLY A 220 -14.90 11.46 9.12
N ASP A 221 -15.46 10.64 9.98
CA ASP A 221 -15.06 10.47 11.39
C ASP A 221 -14.82 8.99 11.71
N MET A 222 -14.13 8.31 10.80
CA MET A 222 -13.79 6.89 10.95
C MET A 222 -12.78 6.70 12.07
N LYS A 223 -12.85 5.55 12.72
CA LYS A 223 -11.95 5.15 13.80
C LYS A 223 -10.92 4.15 13.28
N PRO A 224 -9.64 4.29 13.63
CA PRO A 224 -8.60 3.37 13.18
C PRO A 224 -8.74 1.99 13.84
N GLY A 225 -8.37 0.95 13.08
CA GLY A 225 -8.23 -0.40 13.61
C GLY A 225 -6.92 -0.62 14.37
N ASP A 226 -6.84 -1.72 15.10
CA ASP A 226 -5.65 -2.15 15.87
C ASP A 226 -5.27 -3.63 15.61
N GLY A 227 -6.02 -4.33 14.77
CA GLY A 227 -5.88 -5.75 14.47
C GLY A 227 -4.51 -6.17 13.88
N PRO A 228 -4.29 -7.45 13.61
CA PRO A 228 -2.99 -7.99 13.16
C PRO A 228 -2.61 -7.61 11.73
N GLY A 229 -3.54 -7.08 10.92
CA GLY A 229 -3.32 -6.81 9.50
C GLY A 229 -3.34 -8.07 8.63
N VAL A 230 -3.90 -9.17 9.15
CA VAL A 230 -4.02 -10.47 8.47
C VAL A 230 -5.44 -10.97 8.64
N VAL A 231 -5.96 -11.62 7.59
CA VAL A 231 -7.18 -12.41 7.60
C VAL A 231 -6.89 -13.79 7.02
N THR A 232 -7.60 -14.82 7.51
CA THR A 232 -7.49 -16.18 7.00
C THR A 232 -8.61 -16.44 5.99
N MET A 233 -8.25 -16.90 4.78
CA MET A 233 -9.17 -17.25 3.70
C MET A 233 -8.77 -18.60 3.12
N ALA A 234 -9.66 -19.59 3.11
CA ALA A 234 -9.39 -20.96 2.65
C ALA A 234 -8.04 -21.53 3.19
N GLY A 235 -7.74 -21.26 4.47
CA GLY A 235 -6.51 -21.71 5.11
C GLY A 235 -5.26 -20.89 4.77
N THR A 236 -5.35 -19.88 3.89
CA THR A 236 -4.27 -18.97 3.54
C THR A 236 -4.29 -17.71 4.39
N ALA A 237 -3.15 -17.32 4.95
CA ALA A 237 -2.98 -16.07 5.68
C ALA A 237 -2.72 -14.91 4.71
N VAL A 238 -3.71 -14.04 4.53
CA VAL A 238 -3.70 -12.89 3.61
C VAL A 238 -3.42 -11.62 4.39
N GLY A 239 -2.30 -10.96 4.11
CA GLY A 239 -1.96 -9.66 4.70
C GLY A 239 -2.67 -8.52 3.97
N VAL A 240 -3.34 -7.66 4.71
CA VAL A 240 -4.18 -6.59 4.16
C VAL A 240 -3.57 -5.21 4.46
N ALA A 241 -3.42 -4.40 3.42
CA ALA A 241 -3.12 -2.98 3.53
C ALA A 241 -4.08 -2.20 2.61
N THR A 242 -5.13 -1.64 3.19
CA THR A 242 -6.22 -1.01 2.47
C THR A 242 -5.81 0.36 1.93
N CYS A 243 -5.79 0.52 0.60
CA CYS A 243 -5.61 1.79 -0.11
C CYS A 243 -4.38 2.58 0.38
N TYR A 244 -4.59 3.68 1.08
CA TYR A 244 -3.55 4.56 1.63
C TYR A 244 -2.53 3.84 2.54
N GLU A 245 -2.91 2.72 3.17
CA GLU A 245 -2.04 1.95 4.07
C GLU A 245 -0.78 1.41 3.37
N VAL A 246 -0.84 1.12 2.05
CA VAL A 246 0.32 0.61 1.29
C VAL A 246 1.53 1.54 1.35
N SER A 247 1.29 2.85 1.56
CA SER A 247 2.35 3.86 1.69
C SER A 247 3.13 3.73 3.01
N PHE A 248 2.55 3.10 4.04
CA PHE A 248 3.17 2.95 5.37
C PHE A 248 3.97 1.66 5.49
N ASP A 249 5.21 1.77 5.97
CA ASP A 249 6.11 0.64 6.10
C ASP A 249 5.60 -0.41 7.11
N GLN A 250 4.86 0.02 8.12
CA GLN A 250 4.37 -0.87 9.18
C GLN A 250 3.14 -1.69 8.76
N ALA A 251 2.38 -1.28 7.75
CA ALA A 251 1.18 -2.01 7.33
C ALA A 251 1.50 -3.47 7.01
N PHE A 252 2.27 -3.71 5.94
CA PHE A 252 2.64 -5.07 5.56
C PHE A 252 3.67 -5.73 6.49
N ARG A 253 4.58 -4.96 7.12
CA ARG A 253 5.50 -5.53 8.11
C ARG A 253 4.75 -6.15 9.30
N THR A 254 3.68 -5.49 9.77
CA THR A 254 2.81 -6.04 10.80
C THR A 254 2.14 -7.32 10.32
N ALA A 255 1.53 -7.31 9.12
CA ALA A 255 0.89 -8.47 8.54
C ALA A 255 1.84 -9.68 8.41
N ILE A 256 3.06 -9.47 7.88
CA ILE A 256 4.07 -10.53 7.73
C ILE A 256 4.53 -11.05 9.10
N ASN A 257 4.68 -10.18 10.09
CA ASN A 257 5.04 -10.59 11.45
C ASN A 257 3.94 -11.44 12.10
N ASN A 258 2.70 -11.32 11.65
CA ASN A 258 1.54 -12.12 12.05
C ASN A 258 1.23 -13.27 11.07
N GLY A 259 2.17 -13.63 10.20
CA GLY A 259 2.11 -14.86 9.41
C GLY A 259 1.57 -14.71 7.99
N ALA A 260 1.37 -13.51 7.46
CA ALA A 260 0.88 -13.34 6.09
C ALA A 260 1.77 -14.06 5.06
N GLN A 261 1.15 -14.89 4.23
CA GLN A 261 1.79 -15.69 3.18
C GLN A 261 1.71 -15.04 1.80
N ILE A 262 0.63 -14.28 1.56
CA ILE A 262 0.44 -13.36 0.44
C ILE A 262 -0.07 -12.02 0.97
N LEU A 263 -0.06 -10.99 0.13
CA LEU A 263 -0.49 -9.64 0.50
C LEU A 263 -1.57 -9.14 -0.45
N THR A 264 -2.42 -8.23 0.03
CA THR A 264 -3.38 -7.54 -0.84
C THR A 264 -3.45 -6.05 -0.53
N THR A 265 -3.68 -5.26 -1.59
CA THR A 265 -3.98 -3.82 -1.50
C THR A 265 -5.36 -3.57 -2.12
N PRO A 266 -6.45 -3.84 -1.37
CA PRO A 266 -7.78 -3.45 -1.81
C PRO A 266 -7.89 -1.92 -1.77
N THR A 267 -8.37 -1.29 -2.86
CA THR A 267 -8.29 0.17 -2.97
C THR A 267 -9.48 0.80 -3.68
N ASN A 268 -9.92 1.95 -3.17
CA ASN A 268 -10.92 2.78 -3.84
C ASN A 268 -10.23 3.94 -4.56
N ASN A 269 -10.09 3.82 -5.88
CA ASN A 269 -9.44 4.81 -6.73
C ASN A 269 -10.44 5.74 -7.44
N ALA A 270 -11.74 5.69 -7.08
CA ALA A 270 -12.78 6.47 -7.76
C ALA A 270 -12.48 7.98 -7.77
N THR A 271 -11.87 8.50 -6.70
CA THR A 271 -11.51 9.91 -6.57
C THR A 271 -10.19 10.29 -7.26
N PHE A 272 -9.42 9.31 -7.72
CA PHE A 272 -8.14 9.58 -8.40
C PHE A 272 -8.34 10.04 -9.85
N SER A 273 -9.52 9.78 -10.43
CA SER A 273 -9.84 10.14 -11.82
C SER A 273 -8.75 9.62 -12.80
N ASP A 274 -8.48 10.37 -13.86
CA ASP A 274 -7.44 10.06 -14.85
C ASP A 274 -6.00 10.46 -14.38
N SER A 275 -5.80 10.65 -13.08
CA SER A 275 -4.49 11.04 -12.55
C SER A 275 -3.54 9.85 -12.42
N ASP A 276 -2.23 10.15 -12.38
CA ASP A 276 -1.18 9.14 -12.17
C ASP A 276 -1.21 8.48 -10.77
N MET A 277 -2.13 8.86 -9.89
CA MET A 277 -2.16 8.38 -8.51
C MET A 277 -2.39 6.87 -8.43
N THR A 278 -3.21 6.30 -9.33
CA THR A 278 -3.43 4.85 -9.38
C THR A 278 -2.15 4.09 -9.73
N TYR A 279 -1.35 4.61 -10.69
CA TYR A 279 -0.06 4.03 -11.06
C TYR A 279 1.00 4.22 -9.97
N GLN A 280 0.98 5.33 -9.23
CA GLN A 280 1.84 5.53 -8.06
C GLN A 280 1.53 4.51 -6.97
N GLN A 281 0.26 4.20 -6.73
CA GLN A 281 -0.15 3.20 -5.76
C GLN A 281 0.25 1.78 -6.20
N LEU A 282 0.12 1.45 -7.49
CA LEU A 282 0.62 0.20 -8.04
C LEU A 282 2.15 0.09 -7.86
N ALA A 283 2.90 1.17 -8.13
CA ALA A 283 4.35 1.20 -7.90
C ALA A 283 4.72 0.94 -6.43
N MET A 284 3.93 1.48 -5.48
CA MET A 284 4.08 1.17 -4.05
C MET A 284 3.86 -0.32 -3.79
N SER A 285 2.77 -0.90 -4.30
CA SER A 285 2.44 -2.33 -4.13
C SER A 285 3.53 -3.23 -4.71
N ARG A 286 4.09 -2.89 -5.87
CA ARG A 286 5.22 -3.58 -6.49
C ARG A 286 6.50 -3.54 -5.61
N LEU A 287 6.84 -2.37 -5.06
CA LEU A 287 7.98 -2.26 -4.14
C LEU A 287 7.72 -2.99 -2.81
N ARG A 288 6.46 -3.06 -2.34
CA ARG A 288 6.09 -3.86 -1.17
C ARG A 288 6.23 -5.36 -1.43
N ALA A 289 5.95 -5.83 -2.64
CA ALA A 289 6.19 -7.22 -3.04
C ALA A 289 7.67 -7.58 -2.88
N ILE A 290 8.58 -6.75 -3.40
CA ILE A 290 10.04 -6.91 -3.26
C ILE A 290 10.48 -6.82 -1.79
N GLU A 291 10.00 -5.81 -1.06
CA GLU A 291 10.33 -5.61 0.36
C GLU A 291 9.95 -6.82 1.20
N ALA A 292 8.79 -7.40 0.92
CA ALA A 292 8.19 -8.47 1.69
C ALA A 292 8.60 -9.86 1.24
N ASP A 293 9.06 -10.02 0.00
CA ASP A 293 9.22 -11.30 -0.70
C ASP A 293 7.87 -12.06 -0.73
N ARG A 294 6.81 -11.37 -1.15
CA ARG A 294 5.42 -11.86 -1.21
C ARG A 294 4.74 -11.37 -2.48
N ALA A 295 3.89 -12.21 -3.06
CA ALA A 295 2.95 -11.73 -4.06
C ALA A 295 1.99 -10.70 -3.45
N VAL A 296 1.59 -9.71 -4.25
CA VAL A 296 0.62 -8.67 -3.86
C VAL A 296 -0.51 -8.63 -4.88
N VAL A 297 -1.73 -8.81 -4.42
CA VAL A 297 -2.94 -8.66 -5.22
C VAL A 297 -3.51 -7.26 -4.99
N VAL A 298 -3.56 -6.46 -6.02
CA VAL A 298 -4.19 -5.13 -6.01
C VAL A 298 -5.58 -5.27 -6.61
N ALA A 299 -6.62 -5.03 -5.81
CA ALA A 299 -8.01 -4.96 -6.27
C ALA A 299 -8.49 -3.51 -6.17
N ALA A 300 -8.77 -2.89 -7.30
CA ALA A 300 -9.22 -1.49 -7.39
C ALA A 300 -10.71 -1.42 -7.76
N THR A 301 -11.43 -0.39 -7.28
CA THR A 301 -12.82 -0.15 -7.72
C THR A 301 -12.90 0.22 -9.19
N SER A 302 -12.05 1.15 -9.63
CA SER A 302 -12.03 1.72 -10.98
C SER A 302 -10.62 2.12 -11.45
N GLY A 303 -9.61 1.89 -10.62
CA GLY A 303 -8.20 2.18 -10.95
C GLY A 303 -7.56 1.05 -11.74
N VAL A 304 -6.30 0.73 -11.42
CA VAL A 304 -5.59 -0.42 -11.99
C VAL A 304 -5.56 -1.53 -10.95
N SER A 305 -6.34 -2.59 -11.19
CA SER A 305 -6.16 -3.86 -10.49
C SER A 305 -4.96 -4.59 -11.10
N ALA A 306 -4.20 -5.30 -10.28
CA ALA A 306 -3.00 -5.98 -10.76
C ALA A 306 -2.62 -7.17 -9.87
N ILE A 307 -1.99 -8.15 -10.48
CA ILE A 307 -1.34 -9.26 -9.80
C ILE A 307 0.17 -9.07 -9.90
N VAL A 308 0.83 -9.00 -8.75
CA VAL A 308 2.23 -8.66 -8.61
C VAL A 308 2.99 -9.83 -7.98
N TYR A 309 4.03 -10.30 -8.65
CA TYR A 309 4.91 -11.34 -8.12
C TYR A 309 5.90 -10.80 -7.06
N PRO A 310 6.54 -11.68 -6.26
CA PRO A 310 7.48 -11.27 -5.22
C PRO A 310 8.70 -10.46 -5.68
N ASP A 311 9.03 -10.52 -6.97
CA ASP A 311 10.08 -9.71 -7.60
C ASP A 311 9.61 -8.32 -8.03
N GLY A 312 8.32 -8.00 -7.82
CA GLY A 312 7.70 -6.75 -8.23
C GLY A 312 7.26 -6.70 -9.68
N SER A 313 7.40 -7.80 -10.44
CA SER A 313 6.83 -7.90 -11.79
C SER A 313 5.31 -8.00 -11.74
N VAL A 314 4.65 -7.45 -12.75
CA VAL A 314 3.19 -7.50 -12.91
C VAL A 314 2.87 -8.57 -13.96
N SER A 315 2.09 -9.61 -13.57
CA SER A 315 1.65 -10.64 -14.48
C SER A 315 0.39 -10.24 -15.24
N GLN A 316 -0.55 -9.63 -14.52
CA GLN A 316 -1.82 -9.17 -15.07
C GLN A 316 -2.15 -7.78 -14.53
N ALA A 317 -2.76 -6.94 -15.37
CA ALA A 317 -3.26 -5.63 -14.95
C ALA A 317 -4.53 -5.28 -15.73
N SER A 318 -5.49 -4.64 -15.06
CA SER A 318 -6.69 -4.09 -15.69
C SER A 318 -6.43 -2.72 -16.33
N GLY A 319 -7.34 -2.29 -17.21
CA GLY A 319 -7.49 -0.87 -17.52
C GLY A 319 -8.18 -0.09 -16.39
N ILE A 320 -8.17 1.24 -16.50
CA ILE A 320 -8.92 2.13 -15.61
C ILE A 320 -10.35 2.32 -16.12
N PHE A 321 -11.30 2.49 -15.20
CA PHE A 321 -12.73 2.71 -15.48
C PHE A 321 -13.42 1.61 -16.30
N GLU A 322 -12.94 0.39 -16.21
CA GLU A 322 -13.58 -0.77 -16.83
C GLU A 322 -13.75 -1.91 -15.81
N PRO A 323 -14.77 -2.76 -15.97
CA PRO A 323 -14.87 -3.99 -15.19
C PRO A 323 -13.74 -4.95 -15.58
N ALA A 324 -13.17 -5.64 -14.60
CA ALA A 324 -12.12 -6.64 -14.84
C ALA A 324 -12.15 -7.75 -13.79
N TYR A 325 -11.73 -8.93 -14.23
CA TYR A 325 -11.49 -10.09 -13.41
C TYR A 325 -10.10 -10.62 -13.74
N LEU A 326 -9.21 -10.65 -12.75
CA LEU A 326 -7.84 -11.14 -12.89
C LEU A 326 -7.68 -12.36 -11.99
N GLU A 327 -7.17 -13.47 -12.51
CA GLU A 327 -6.97 -14.70 -11.75
C GLU A 327 -5.57 -15.27 -12.04
N GLU A 328 -4.86 -15.67 -10.97
CA GLU A 328 -3.50 -16.22 -11.08
C GLU A 328 -3.21 -17.18 -9.93
N GLU A 329 -2.43 -18.22 -10.20
CA GLU A 329 -1.85 -19.07 -9.17
C GLU A 329 -0.59 -18.40 -8.62
N LEU A 330 -0.60 -18.07 -7.31
CA LEU A 330 0.45 -17.31 -6.65
C LEU A 330 1.22 -18.16 -5.64
N PRO A 331 2.54 -17.95 -5.52
CA PRO A 331 3.35 -18.66 -4.53
C PRO A 331 3.04 -18.16 -3.11
N LEU A 332 2.75 -19.09 -2.21
CA LEU A 332 2.70 -18.85 -0.78
C LEU A 332 4.13 -18.85 -0.23
N ARG A 333 4.48 -17.83 0.53
CA ARG A 333 5.82 -17.68 1.08
C ARG A 333 5.80 -17.44 2.57
N GLU A 334 6.84 -17.93 3.24
CA GLU A 334 7.08 -17.73 4.66
C GLU A 334 8.44 -17.06 4.89
N GLY A 335 8.72 -16.74 6.15
CA GLY A 335 9.95 -16.08 6.53
C GLY A 335 9.89 -14.56 6.41
N ARG A 336 10.99 -13.90 6.65
CA ARG A 336 11.10 -12.43 6.70
C ARG A 336 12.34 -11.98 5.97
N THR A 337 12.22 -11.01 5.09
CA THR A 337 13.36 -10.31 4.49
C THR A 337 14.13 -9.52 5.56
N PHE A 338 15.33 -9.06 5.20
CA PHE A 338 16.08 -8.17 6.08
C PHE A 338 15.32 -6.86 6.33
N ALA A 339 14.64 -6.33 5.30
CA ALA A 339 13.80 -5.12 5.40
C ALA A 339 12.63 -5.29 6.38
N VAL A 340 11.92 -6.41 6.33
CA VAL A 340 10.82 -6.70 7.28
C VAL A 340 11.34 -6.81 8.71
N ARG A 341 12.50 -7.46 8.91
CA ARG A 341 13.08 -7.71 10.24
C ARG A 341 13.74 -6.48 10.85
N TYR A 342 14.52 -5.73 10.08
CA TYR A 342 15.40 -4.67 10.57
C TYR A 342 15.17 -3.31 9.92
N GLY A 343 14.24 -3.19 8.97
CA GLY A 343 14.05 -1.97 8.19
C GLY A 343 13.73 -0.74 9.04
N SER A 344 12.97 -0.88 10.12
CA SER A 344 12.69 0.23 11.05
C SER A 344 13.97 0.72 11.76
N LEU A 345 14.81 -0.21 12.23
CA LEU A 345 16.10 0.14 12.85
C LEU A 345 17.02 0.84 11.85
N LEU A 346 17.15 0.28 10.64
CA LEU A 346 17.97 0.86 9.59
C LEU A 346 17.50 2.28 9.22
N GLN A 347 16.20 2.48 9.13
CA GLN A 347 15.59 3.79 8.85
C GLN A 347 15.95 4.82 9.94
N TRP A 348 15.89 4.44 11.23
CA TRP A 348 16.29 5.31 12.32
C TRP A 348 17.79 5.64 12.30
N LEU A 349 18.64 4.64 12.05
CA LEU A 349 20.08 4.83 11.92
C LEU A 349 20.41 5.83 10.79
N MET A 350 19.82 5.65 9.60
CA MET A 350 20.01 6.59 8.48
C MET A 350 19.52 8.00 8.83
N ALA A 351 18.41 8.14 9.53
CA ALA A 351 17.88 9.44 9.95
C ALA A 351 18.82 10.14 10.95
N ILE A 352 19.34 9.40 11.93
CA ILE A 352 20.30 9.93 12.91
C ILE A 352 21.60 10.36 12.21
N ILE A 353 22.19 9.50 11.37
CA ILE A 353 23.42 9.82 10.63
C ILE A 353 23.20 11.06 9.76
N GLY A 354 22.11 11.12 9.00
CA GLY A 354 21.80 12.28 8.15
C GLY A 354 21.65 13.57 8.96
N THR A 355 21.01 13.50 10.13
CA THR A 355 20.85 14.66 11.03
C THR A 355 22.21 15.11 11.59
N VAL A 356 23.05 14.19 12.04
CA VAL A 356 24.40 14.50 12.56
C VAL A 356 25.27 15.15 11.45
N CYS A 357 25.24 14.59 10.24
CA CYS A 357 25.96 15.15 9.10
C CYS A 357 25.47 16.57 8.75
N ALA A 358 24.18 16.81 8.77
CA ALA A 358 23.62 18.13 8.51
C ALA A 358 24.02 19.14 9.58
N LEU A 359 23.93 18.78 10.87
CA LEU A 359 24.37 19.64 11.98
C LEU A 359 25.87 19.95 11.91
N TYR A 360 26.69 18.93 11.59
CA TYR A 360 28.12 19.13 11.40
C TYR A 360 28.42 20.11 10.23
N ALA A 361 27.75 19.96 9.09
CA ALA A 361 27.89 20.86 7.96
C ALA A 361 27.54 22.31 8.32
N ILE A 362 26.43 22.53 9.04
CA ILE A 362 26.02 23.87 9.50
C ILE A 362 27.07 24.45 10.49
N TYR A 363 27.56 23.62 11.41
CA TYR A 363 28.59 24.05 12.36
C TYR A 363 29.89 24.45 11.67
N SER A 364 30.39 23.64 10.73
CA SER A 364 31.63 23.89 9.99
C SER A 364 31.56 25.13 9.11
N THR A 365 30.41 25.39 8.45
CA THR A 365 30.21 26.62 7.64
C THR A 365 30.17 27.87 8.50
N ARG A 366 29.59 27.82 9.71
CA ARG A 366 29.59 28.96 10.64
C ARG A 366 30.98 29.29 11.18
N LEU A 367 31.85 28.29 11.40
CA LEU A 367 33.22 28.48 11.85
C LEU A 367 34.09 29.10 10.75
N SER A 368 33.97 28.64 9.47
CA SER A 368 34.71 29.21 8.35
C SER A 368 34.27 30.66 8.05
N GLY A 369 32.99 30.97 8.16
CA GLY A 369 32.50 32.35 8.00
C GLY A 369 32.99 33.33 9.08
N ARG A 370 33.23 32.82 10.32
CA ARG A 370 33.85 33.65 11.39
C ARG A 370 35.34 33.92 11.18
N ARG A 371 36.06 33.01 10.50
CA ARG A 371 37.50 33.18 10.22
C ARG A 371 37.78 34.11 9.03
N SER A 372 36.79 34.36 8.17
CA SER A 372 36.88 35.23 7.02
C SER A 372 36.33 36.65 7.24
N ALA A 373 35.86 37.00 8.44
CA ALA A 373 35.51 38.37 8.76
C ALA A 373 36.80 39.21 8.92
N PRO A 374 37.00 40.30 8.10
CA PRO A 374 38.16 41.15 8.26
C PRO A 374 38.17 41.79 9.63
N GLU A 375 39.33 41.71 10.30
CA GLU A 375 39.64 42.53 11.50
C GLU A 375 39.33 43.98 11.12
N LYS A 376 38.35 44.59 11.75
CA LYS A 376 38.13 46.03 11.64
C LYS A 376 39.31 46.69 12.32
N GLU A 377 40.26 47.20 11.49
CA GLU A 377 41.25 48.15 11.98
C GLU A 377 40.51 49.33 12.66
N ILE A 378 40.84 49.56 13.94
CA ILE A 378 40.43 50.70 14.73
C ILE A 378 41.47 51.84 14.50
#